data_34f5afb478b10f13bbdceba5de692d54
#
_entry.id   34f5afb478b10f13bbdceba5de692d54
#
_cell.length_a   1.000
_cell.length_b   1.000
_cell.length_c   1.000
_cell.angle_alpha   90.00
_cell.angle_beta   90.00
_cell.angle_gamma   90.00
#
_symmetry.space_group_name_H-M   'P 1'
#
loop_
_entity.id
_entity.type
_entity.pdbx_description
1 polymer ?
#
loop_
_entity_poly.entity_id
_entity_poly.type
_entity_poly.pdbx_seq_one_letter_code
_entity_poly.pdbx_strand_id
1 'polypeptide(L)'
;ELYKILYQRPMVEVRFEGYIYQNITLTDNGVAYIKITDKVMKEYGVDSAAAGNMINDLKFVNEIVVWVFLSEDIKSGLIRANIRSVGPYVNDLATKFGGGGHKYASGVKLKTWEDADKLVKSLDELTKNFKIES
;
A
#
# COMPACT_ATOMS: atom_id res chain seq x y z
N GLU A 1 32.92 4.61 0.30
CA GLU A 1 32.99 3.26 0.84
C GLU A 1 31.79 2.41 0.44
N LEU A 2 31.92 1.10 0.52
CA LEU A 2 30.92 0.15 0.03
C LEU A 2 29.57 0.29 0.74
N TYR A 3 29.57 0.47 2.06
CA TYR A 3 28.35 0.63 2.83
C TYR A 3 27.51 1.82 2.34
N LYS A 4 28.14 2.96 2.14
CA LYS A 4 27.46 4.15 1.63
C LYS A 4 26.86 3.93 0.26
N ILE A 5 27.61 3.28 -0.63
CA ILE A 5 27.14 3.01 -2.00
C ILE A 5 25.88 2.13 -1.99
N LEU A 6 25.86 1.10 -1.15
CA LEU A 6 24.75 0.14 -1.09
C LEU A 6 23.49 0.69 -0.40
N TYR A 7 23.64 1.58 0.58
CA TYR A 7 22.53 2.04 1.43
C TYR A 7 22.22 3.53 1.30
N GLN A 8 22.87 4.19 0.38
CA GLN A 8 22.67 5.61 0.16
C GLN A 8 21.27 5.88 -0.39
N ARG A 9 20.57 6.85 0.20
CA ARG A 9 19.21 7.21 -0.19
C ARG A 9 19.03 8.72 -0.26
N PRO A 10 18.26 9.24 -1.25
CA PRO A 10 17.92 10.66 -1.27
C PRO A 10 17.09 11.05 -0.05
N MET A 11 17.34 12.25 0.49
CA MET A 11 16.56 12.76 1.62
C MET A 11 15.07 12.85 1.31
N VAL A 12 14.70 13.11 0.05
CA VAL A 12 13.30 13.20 -0.36
C VAL A 12 12.56 11.87 -0.13
N GLU A 13 13.22 10.73 -0.35
CA GLU A 13 12.62 9.43 -0.05
C GLU A 13 12.43 9.22 1.44
N VAL A 14 13.41 9.60 2.24
CA VAL A 14 13.33 9.50 3.70
C VAL A 14 12.17 10.34 4.23
N ARG A 15 12.01 11.54 3.73
CA ARG A 15 10.91 12.42 4.12
C ARG A 15 9.55 11.90 3.69
N PHE A 16 9.47 11.32 2.51
CA PHE A 16 8.23 10.72 2.02
C PHE A 16 7.84 9.50 2.86
N GLU A 17 8.78 8.66 3.21
CA GLU A 17 8.53 7.55 4.14
C GLU A 17 8.02 8.05 5.49
N GLY A 18 8.62 9.11 6.01
CA GLY A 18 8.16 9.74 7.25
C GLY A 18 6.71 10.20 7.14
N TYR A 19 6.34 10.80 6.02
CA TYR A 19 4.96 11.19 5.75
C TYR A 19 4.03 9.97 5.80
N ILE A 20 4.41 8.89 5.12
CA ILE A 20 3.59 7.68 5.07
C ILE A 20 3.40 7.08 6.46
N TYR A 21 4.48 6.88 7.21
CA TYR A 21 4.40 6.30 8.54
C TYR A 21 3.53 7.13 9.49
N GLN A 22 3.59 8.43 9.37
CA GLN A 22 2.80 9.34 10.21
C GLN A 22 1.33 9.38 9.83
N ASN A 23 0.99 9.09 8.58
CA ASN A 23 -0.37 9.24 8.06
C ASN A 23 -1.08 7.92 7.74
N ILE A 24 -0.46 6.79 8.02
CA ILE A 24 -1.10 5.48 7.84
C ILE A 24 -2.30 5.35 8.78
N THR A 25 -3.40 4.81 8.24
CA THR A 25 -4.55 4.41 9.04
C THR A 25 -4.53 2.90 9.23
N LEU A 26 -4.74 2.44 10.44
CA LEU A 26 -4.81 1.01 10.77
C LEU A 26 -6.25 0.63 11.07
N THR A 27 -6.76 -0.38 10.37
CA THR A 27 -8.10 -0.90 10.61
C THR A 27 -8.12 -1.81 11.84
N ASP A 28 -9.32 -2.15 12.32
CA ASP A 28 -9.49 -3.00 13.51
C ASP A 28 -8.89 -4.40 13.34
N ASN A 29 -8.81 -4.90 12.12
CA ASN A 29 -8.33 -6.27 11.89
C ASN A 29 -6.90 -6.34 11.34
N GLY A 30 -6.17 -5.23 11.31
CA GLY A 30 -4.75 -5.23 10.98
C GLY A 30 -4.43 -4.90 9.54
N VAL A 31 -5.27 -4.14 8.86
CA VAL A 31 -4.97 -3.59 7.54
C VAL A 31 -4.48 -2.16 7.70
N ALA A 32 -3.25 -1.89 7.27
CA ALA A 32 -2.71 -0.54 7.22
C ALA A 32 -2.90 0.02 5.81
N TYR A 33 -3.42 1.23 5.69
CA TYR A 33 -3.56 1.83 4.37
C TYR A 33 -3.28 3.32 4.40
N ILE A 34 -2.92 3.85 3.24
CA ILE A 34 -2.72 5.29 3.06
C ILE A 34 -3.21 5.71 1.68
N LYS A 35 -3.88 6.85 1.63
CA LYS A 35 -4.31 7.50 0.40
C LYS A 35 -3.33 8.61 0.08
N ILE A 36 -2.65 8.49 -1.05
CA ILE A 36 -1.61 9.44 -1.47
C ILE A 36 -2.09 10.17 -2.71
N THR A 37 -2.37 11.46 -2.57
CA THR A 37 -2.80 12.29 -3.70
C THR A 37 -1.62 12.69 -4.57
N ASP A 38 -1.91 13.07 -5.81
CA ASP A 38 -0.89 13.60 -6.71
C ASP A 38 -0.20 14.85 -6.13
N LYS A 39 -0.98 15.69 -5.43
CA LYS A 39 -0.44 16.87 -4.76
C LYS A 39 0.66 16.51 -3.76
N VAL A 40 0.41 15.50 -2.93
CA VAL A 40 1.40 15.04 -1.93
C VAL A 40 2.63 14.46 -2.64
N MET A 41 2.44 13.65 -3.67
CA MET A 41 3.56 13.09 -4.42
C MET A 41 4.43 14.16 -5.05
N LYS A 42 3.82 15.22 -5.59
CA LYS A 42 4.56 16.36 -6.15
C LYS A 42 5.35 17.11 -5.09
N GLU A 43 4.78 17.29 -3.90
CA GLU A 43 5.49 17.94 -2.80
C GLU A 43 6.76 17.19 -2.41
N TYR A 44 6.77 15.87 -2.53
CA TYR A 44 7.91 15.03 -2.18
C TYR A 44 8.73 14.58 -3.39
N GLY A 45 8.35 15.00 -4.61
CA GLY A 45 9.10 14.65 -5.82
C GLY A 45 9.05 13.16 -6.19
N VAL A 46 7.96 12.48 -5.88
CA VAL A 46 7.76 11.06 -6.21
C VAL A 46 6.56 10.89 -7.14
N ASP A 47 6.53 9.78 -7.90
CA ASP A 47 5.37 9.43 -8.73
C ASP A 47 4.62 8.23 -8.14
N SER A 48 3.46 7.89 -8.73
CA SER A 48 2.61 6.82 -8.19
C SER A 48 3.27 5.44 -8.25
N ALA A 49 4.10 5.19 -9.26
CA ALA A 49 4.80 3.91 -9.39
C ALA A 49 5.89 3.78 -8.33
N ALA A 50 6.65 4.84 -8.09
CA ALA A 50 7.70 4.87 -7.07
C ALA A 50 7.12 4.80 -5.66
N ALA A 51 6.01 5.52 -5.41
CA ALA A 51 5.37 5.55 -4.10
C ALA A 51 5.00 4.16 -3.59
N GLY A 52 4.46 3.30 -4.46
CA GLY A 52 4.02 1.96 -4.08
C GLY A 52 5.16 1.02 -3.68
N ASN A 53 6.40 1.35 -4.05
CA ASN A 53 7.55 0.47 -3.80
C ASN A 53 8.45 0.96 -2.66
N MET A 54 8.15 2.08 -2.05
CA MET A 54 9.07 2.71 -1.10
C MET A 54 9.10 2.09 0.29
N ILE A 55 8.01 1.46 0.71
CA ILE A 55 7.93 0.95 2.09
C ILE A 55 7.69 -0.55 2.10
N ASN A 56 8.71 -1.28 2.54
CA ASN A 56 8.65 -2.73 2.71
C ASN A 56 8.69 -3.14 4.18
N ASP A 57 8.97 -2.19 5.09
CA ASP A 57 9.22 -2.50 6.50
C ASP A 57 7.96 -2.66 7.33
N LEU A 58 6.79 -2.39 6.77
CA LEU A 58 5.51 -2.57 7.46
C LEU A 58 5.26 -4.02 7.90
N LYS A 59 5.89 -4.98 7.21
CA LYS A 59 5.80 -6.39 7.58
C LYS A 59 6.35 -6.71 8.96
N PHE A 60 7.18 -5.83 9.53
CA PHE A 60 7.76 -5.99 10.85
C PHE A 60 6.94 -5.33 11.97
N VAL A 61 5.84 -4.68 11.64
CA VAL A 61 4.95 -4.08 12.64
C VAL A 61 3.95 -5.12 13.13
N ASN A 62 3.92 -5.36 14.45
CA ASN A 62 3.13 -6.45 15.03
C ASN A 62 1.64 -6.42 14.66
N GLU A 63 1.05 -5.24 14.60
CA GLU A 63 -0.39 -5.06 14.37
C GLU A 63 -0.75 -5.12 12.89
N ILE A 64 0.22 -5.06 11.99
CA ILE A 64 -0.04 -5.01 10.54
C ILE A 64 0.08 -6.39 9.92
N VAL A 65 -0.99 -6.84 9.28
CA VAL A 65 -1.06 -8.12 8.57
C VAL A 65 -1.13 -7.89 7.06
N VAL A 66 -1.85 -6.86 6.64
CA VAL A 66 -1.99 -6.44 5.24
C VAL A 66 -1.74 -4.95 5.17
N TRP A 67 -1.08 -4.48 4.10
CA TRP A 67 -0.94 -3.03 3.89
C TRP A 67 -1.20 -2.68 2.44
N VAL A 68 -1.77 -1.49 2.24
CA VAL A 68 -2.24 -1.01 0.94
C VAL A 68 -1.78 0.43 0.73
N PHE A 69 -1.09 0.67 -0.38
CA PHE A 69 -0.75 2.02 -0.82
C PHE A 69 -1.66 2.39 -1.97
N LEU A 70 -2.43 3.45 -1.77
CA LEU A 70 -3.40 3.96 -2.73
C LEU A 70 -2.89 5.31 -3.25
N SER A 71 -2.43 5.34 -4.50
CA SER A 71 -1.81 6.55 -5.05
C SER A 71 -2.50 6.97 -6.35
N GLU A 72 -2.77 8.27 -6.48
CA GLU A 72 -3.33 8.84 -7.70
C GLU A 72 -2.33 8.78 -8.83
N ASP A 73 -2.78 8.32 -10.01
CA ASP A 73 -2.01 8.40 -11.24
C ASP A 73 -2.73 9.36 -12.18
N ILE A 74 -2.25 10.59 -12.24
CA ILE A 74 -2.87 11.65 -13.04
C ILE A 74 -2.88 11.29 -14.53
N LYS A 75 -1.85 10.61 -15.02
CA LYS A 75 -1.74 10.25 -16.44
C LYS A 75 -2.85 9.32 -16.89
N SER A 76 -3.21 8.36 -16.08
CA SER A 76 -4.28 7.40 -16.40
C SER A 76 -5.63 7.82 -15.86
N GLY A 77 -5.67 8.76 -14.90
CA GLY A 77 -6.88 9.13 -14.18
C GLY A 77 -7.36 8.06 -13.20
N LEU A 78 -6.49 7.12 -12.85
CA LEU A 78 -6.83 6.00 -11.98
C LEU A 78 -6.09 6.11 -10.65
N ILE A 79 -6.51 5.30 -9.68
CA ILE A 79 -5.83 5.15 -8.40
C ILE A 79 -5.16 3.79 -8.39
N ARG A 80 -3.85 3.78 -8.17
CA ARG A 80 -3.10 2.53 -8.05
C ARG A 80 -3.19 2.03 -6.62
N ALA A 81 -3.61 0.79 -6.45
CA ALA A 81 -3.58 0.11 -5.16
C ALA A 81 -2.51 -0.97 -5.20
N ASN A 82 -1.51 -0.84 -4.35
CA ASN A 82 -0.48 -1.86 -4.16
C ASN A 82 -0.75 -2.56 -2.83
N ILE A 83 -1.05 -3.86 -2.90
CA ILE A 83 -1.45 -4.66 -1.75
C ILE A 83 -0.34 -5.62 -1.38
N ARG A 84 0.01 -5.68 -0.11
CA ARG A 84 0.99 -6.61 0.45
C ARG A 84 0.39 -7.32 1.66
N SER A 85 0.79 -8.56 1.89
CA SER A 85 0.28 -9.37 3.00
C SER A 85 1.37 -10.24 3.61
N VAL A 86 1.30 -10.43 4.90
CA VAL A 86 2.07 -11.47 5.61
C VAL A 86 1.14 -12.53 6.22
N GLY A 87 -0.12 -12.52 5.86
CA GLY A 87 -1.13 -13.45 6.36
C GLY A 87 -2.01 -14.00 5.24
N PRO A 88 -3.20 -13.42 5.01
CA PRO A 88 -4.12 -13.94 4.00
C PRO A 88 -3.59 -13.77 2.57
N TYR A 89 -4.02 -14.64 1.67
CA TYR A 89 -3.76 -14.49 0.25
C TYR A 89 -4.66 -13.37 -0.27
N VAL A 90 -4.08 -12.42 -0.99
CA VAL A 90 -4.80 -11.23 -1.47
C VAL A 90 -5.08 -11.22 -2.97
N ASN A 91 -4.52 -12.18 -3.71
CA ASN A 91 -4.64 -12.21 -5.18
C ASN A 91 -6.07 -12.42 -5.68
N ASP A 92 -6.87 -13.25 -5.02
CA ASP A 92 -8.25 -13.48 -5.44
C ASP A 92 -9.11 -12.23 -5.26
N LEU A 93 -8.93 -11.53 -4.15
CA LEU A 93 -9.64 -10.28 -3.91
C LEU A 93 -9.21 -9.20 -4.92
N ALA A 94 -7.92 -9.11 -5.22
CA ALA A 94 -7.42 -8.19 -6.24
C ALA A 94 -8.08 -8.47 -7.59
N THR A 95 -8.22 -9.74 -7.97
CA THR A 95 -8.88 -10.14 -9.21
C THR A 95 -10.34 -9.70 -9.23
N LYS A 96 -11.06 -9.79 -8.12
CA LYS A 96 -12.45 -9.33 -8.02
C LYS A 96 -12.59 -7.82 -8.26
N PHE A 97 -11.55 -7.06 -7.97
CA PHE A 97 -11.52 -5.61 -8.21
C PHE A 97 -10.89 -5.26 -9.56
N GLY A 98 -10.68 -6.24 -10.43
CA GLY A 98 -10.16 -6.02 -11.78
C GLY A 98 -8.64 -6.00 -11.89
N GLY A 99 -7.94 -6.39 -10.83
CA GLY A 99 -6.49 -6.46 -10.81
C GLY A 99 -5.95 -7.87 -10.79
N GLY A 100 -4.87 -8.09 -10.07
CA GLY A 100 -4.27 -9.42 -9.94
C GLY A 100 -2.88 -9.35 -9.32
N GLY A 101 -2.21 -10.48 -9.29
CA GLY A 101 -0.85 -10.59 -8.79
C GLY A 101 -0.60 -11.90 -8.07
N HIS A 102 0.31 -11.86 -7.10
CA HIS A 102 0.69 -13.03 -6.31
C HIS A 102 -0.07 -13.07 -4.99
N LYS A 103 -0.01 -14.20 -4.31
CA LYS A 103 -0.71 -14.43 -3.04
C LYS A 103 -0.46 -13.35 -1.98
N TYR A 104 0.77 -12.85 -1.90
CA TYR A 104 1.17 -11.87 -0.89
C TYR A 104 1.48 -10.48 -1.45
N ALA A 105 1.35 -10.30 -2.76
CA ALA A 105 1.67 -9.04 -3.44
C ALA A 105 0.83 -8.90 -4.69
N SER A 106 -0.19 -8.05 -4.64
CA SER A 106 -1.13 -7.84 -5.74
C SER A 106 -1.36 -6.37 -5.99
N GLY A 107 -1.87 -6.05 -7.16
CA GLY A 107 -2.16 -4.68 -7.55
C GLY A 107 -3.52 -4.55 -8.20
N VAL A 108 -4.14 -3.38 -8.01
CA VAL A 108 -5.43 -3.04 -8.59
C VAL A 108 -5.37 -1.60 -9.08
N LYS A 109 -6.07 -1.29 -10.18
CA LYS A 109 -6.27 0.08 -10.63
C LYS A 109 -7.75 0.42 -10.43
N LEU A 110 -8.00 1.43 -9.62
CA LEU A 110 -9.35 1.81 -9.21
C LEU A 110 -9.72 3.15 -9.85
N LYS A 111 -11.01 3.35 -10.08
CA LYS A 111 -11.51 4.57 -10.73
C LYS A 111 -11.74 5.71 -9.75
N THR A 112 -12.13 5.40 -8.51
CA THR A 112 -12.52 6.40 -7.52
C THR A 112 -11.98 6.08 -6.14
N TRP A 113 -11.92 7.10 -5.27
CA TRP A 113 -11.60 6.90 -3.86
C TRP A 113 -12.66 6.08 -3.13
N GLU A 114 -13.91 6.14 -3.60
CA GLU A 114 -14.99 5.31 -3.08
C GLU A 114 -14.69 3.82 -3.31
N ASP A 115 -14.18 3.48 -4.50
CA ASP A 115 -13.74 2.11 -4.80
C ASP A 115 -12.57 1.70 -3.91
N ALA A 116 -11.67 2.64 -3.61
CA ALA A 116 -10.56 2.41 -2.70
C ALA A 116 -11.06 2.06 -1.30
N ASP A 117 -12.07 2.76 -0.80
CA ASP A 117 -12.68 2.45 0.49
C ASP A 117 -13.32 1.07 0.52
N LYS A 118 -13.95 0.67 -0.58
CA LYS A 118 -14.52 -0.68 -0.72
C LYS A 118 -13.44 -1.75 -0.70
N LEU A 119 -12.32 -1.50 -1.36
CA LEU A 119 -11.19 -2.44 -1.35
C LEU A 119 -10.63 -2.62 0.07
N VAL A 120 -10.40 -1.52 0.77
CA VAL A 120 -9.87 -1.56 2.15
C VAL A 120 -10.83 -2.31 3.07
N LYS A 121 -12.13 -2.06 2.95
CA LYS A 121 -13.15 -2.75 3.74
C LYS A 121 -13.13 -4.25 3.46
N SER A 122 -13.05 -4.63 2.20
CA SER A 122 -12.97 -6.05 1.81
C SER A 122 -11.70 -6.72 2.32
N LEU A 123 -10.59 -6.01 2.31
CA LEU A 123 -9.32 -6.52 2.85
C LEU A 123 -9.39 -6.68 4.38
N ASP A 124 -10.04 -5.74 5.06
CA ASP A 124 -10.21 -5.83 6.51
C ASP A 124 -11.04 -7.06 6.88
N GLU A 125 -12.11 -7.31 6.14
CA GLU A 125 -12.96 -8.50 6.36
C GLU A 125 -12.20 -9.79 6.04
N LEU A 126 -11.44 -9.83 4.95
CA LEU A 126 -10.58 -10.95 4.59
C LEU A 126 -9.58 -11.25 5.72
N THR A 127 -8.98 -10.23 6.27
CA THR A 127 -7.99 -10.36 7.35
C THR A 127 -8.65 -10.84 8.65
N LYS A 128 -9.84 -10.33 8.96
CA LYS A 128 -10.63 -10.80 10.10
C LYS A 128 -10.90 -12.31 10.01
N ASN A 129 -11.35 -12.77 8.85
CA ASN A 129 -11.64 -14.19 8.63
C ASN A 129 -10.38 -15.03 8.70
N PHE A 130 -9.27 -14.56 8.18
CA PHE A 130 -7.98 -15.22 8.28
C PHE A 130 -7.57 -15.44 9.75
N LYS A 131 -7.73 -14.43 10.59
CA LYS A 131 -7.38 -14.51 12.02
C LYS A 131 -8.27 -15.48 12.77
N ILE A 132 -9.55 -15.58 12.43
CA ILE A 132 -10.48 -16.50 13.05
C ILE A 132 -10.13 -17.94 12.70
N GLU A 133 -9.68 -18.19 11.46
CA GLU A 133 -9.33 -19.53 10.97
C GLU A 133 -7.97 -20.03 11.41
N SER A 134 -7.10 -19.13 11.85
CA SER A 134 -5.71 -19.49 12.21
C SER A 134 -5.48 -19.79 13.71
#